data_95006831beb2d54c817f4599304be2cf
#
_entry.id   95006831beb2d54c817f4599304be2cf
#
_cell.length_a   1.000
_cell.length_b   1.000
_cell.length_c   1.000
_cell.angle_alpha   90.00
_cell.angle_beta   90.00
_cell.angle_gamma   90.00
#
_symmetry.space_group_name_H-M   'P 1'
#
loop_
_entity.id
_entity.type
_entity.pdbx_description
1 polymer ?
#
loop_
_entity_poly.entity_id
_entity_poly.type
_entity_poly.pdbx_seq_one_letter_code
_entity_poly.pdbx_strand_id
1 'polypeptide(L)'
;MYDSIKKSCKRYSFELVMCGPFPLTEELAKEDNVRMIIDNGSPSRCAQIAAINADGRLLAHLVDDALFIEDSLDQCVDLYDTVCDKKDVINLRYTEALNFRPTHMHKDYWYAWFHGPLKHTGVPKDYKIACHHLIDTEYFKELGGYDCSFEYQNFNLHDLMFRVQKDGGTLFDSPNNVTNCDWYPNGMVDHKAIEQAYVDNDEPLFAAMYSDPDVLSKRIYIELDNWKQTEELWSRRFSKGVPKDYNEILENN
;
A
#
# COMPACT_ATOMS: atom_id res chain seq x y z
N MET A 1 -3.08 15.39 -6.05
CA MET A 1 -2.00 14.37 -6.02
C MET A 1 -1.03 14.51 -7.20
N TYR A 2 -1.37 14.28 -8.48
CA TYR A 2 -0.46 14.20 -9.62
C TYR A 2 0.52 15.39 -9.76
N ASP A 3 0.05 16.64 -9.64
CA ASP A 3 0.92 17.80 -9.70
C ASP A 3 1.93 17.88 -8.54
N SER A 4 1.59 17.33 -7.38
CA SER A 4 2.53 17.24 -6.28
C SER A 4 3.59 16.15 -6.52
N ILE A 5 3.24 15.03 -7.19
CA ILE A 5 4.22 14.03 -7.63
C ILE A 5 5.24 14.66 -8.58
N LYS A 6 4.79 15.41 -9.59
CA LYS A 6 5.70 16.12 -10.52
C LYS A 6 6.69 17.07 -9.82
N LYS A 7 6.27 17.69 -8.72
CA LYS A 7 7.14 18.55 -7.90
C LYS A 7 8.06 17.77 -6.98
N SER A 8 7.68 16.58 -6.60
CA SER A 8 8.44 15.70 -5.72
C SER A 8 9.48 14.87 -6.46
N CYS A 9 9.21 14.53 -7.72
CA CYS A 9 10.06 13.72 -8.58
C CYS A 9 10.42 14.49 -9.86
N LYS A 10 11.45 15.33 -9.80
CA LYS A 10 11.86 16.22 -10.90
C LYS A 10 13.05 15.68 -11.69
N ARG A 11 13.92 14.94 -11.03
CA ARG A 11 15.18 14.44 -11.60
C ARG A 11 15.05 13.06 -12.20
N TYR A 12 14.06 12.31 -11.78
CA TYR A 12 13.79 10.96 -12.26
C TYR A 12 12.49 10.94 -13.08
N SER A 13 12.45 10.09 -14.09
CA SER A 13 11.20 9.77 -14.77
C SER A 13 10.32 8.90 -13.88
N PHE A 14 9.03 9.09 -13.94
CA PHE A 14 8.06 8.26 -13.23
C PHE A 14 6.84 7.94 -14.11
N GLU A 15 6.17 6.88 -13.78
CA GLU A 15 4.82 6.57 -14.21
C GLU A 15 3.88 6.50 -13.00
N LEU A 16 2.61 6.79 -13.23
CA LEU A 16 1.55 6.62 -12.25
C LEU A 16 0.61 5.51 -12.74
N VAL A 17 0.64 4.36 -12.08
CA VAL A 17 -0.26 3.24 -12.36
C VAL A 17 -1.34 3.20 -11.29
N MET A 18 -2.57 3.40 -11.70
CA MET A 18 -3.74 3.37 -10.82
C MET A 18 -4.59 2.15 -11.14
N CYS A 19 -5.23 1.60 -10.11
CA CYS A 19 -6.20 0.53 -10.28
C CYS A 19 -7.40 0.80 -9.35
N GLY A 20 -8.59 0.67 -9.90
CA GLY A 20 -9.83 0.92 -9.15
C GLY A 20 -11.03 1.02 -10.07
N PRO A 21 -12.22 1.32 -9.50
CA PRO A 21 -13.49 1.26 -10.23
C PRO A 21 -13.77 2.46 -11.14
N PHE A 22 -13.03 3.55 -11.00
CA PHE A 22 -13.33 4.79 -11.70
C PHE A 22 -12.32 5.09 -12.80
N PRO A 23 -12.74 5.57 -13.97
CA PRO A 23 -11.85 5.99 -15.03
C PRO A 23 -11.04 7.23 -14.62
N LEU A 24 -9.95 7.51 -15.33
CA LEU A 24 -9.21 8.76 -15.19
C LEU A 24 -10.10 9.97 -15.52
N THR A 25 -9.83 11.07 -14.83
CA THR A 25 -10.38 12.37 -15.27
C THR A 25 -9.84 12.74 -16.65
N GLU A 26 -10.57 13.60 -17.39
CA GLU A 26 -10.14 14.06 -18.71
C GLU A 26 -8.75 14.73 -18.71
N GLU A 27 -8.35 15.31 -17.59
CA GLU A 27 -7.04 15.94 -17.41
C GLU A 27 -5.94 14.89 -17.29
N LEU A 28 -6.11 13.92 -16.42
CA LEU A 28 -5.13 12.84 -16.21
C LEU A 28 -5.02 11.91 -17.42
N ALA A 29 -6.11 11.71 -18.15
CA ALA A 29 -6.11 10.88 -19.36
C ALA A 29 -5.25 11.45 -20.52
N LYS A 30 -4.79 12.70 -20.41
CA LYS A 30 -3.90 13.35 -21.38
C LYS A 30 -2.42 13.18 -21.04
N GLU A 31 -2.10 12.69 -19.87
CA GLU A 31 -0.73 12.49 -19.41
C GLU A 31 -0.20 11.12 -19.85
N ASP A 32 0.85 11.10 -20.64
CA ASP A 32 1.40 9.87 -21.26
C ASP A 32 1.98 8.90 -20.22
N ASN A 33 2.32 9.38 -19.03
CA ASN A 33 2.89 8.59 -17.94
C ASN A 33 1.85 8.19 -16.86
N VAL A 34 0.54 8.32 -17.16
CA VAL A 34 -0.53 7.92 -16.27
C VAL A 34 -1.35 6.79 -16.90
N ARG A 35 -1.50 5.70 -16.17
CA ARG A 35 -2.29 4.54 -16.61
C ARG A 35 -3.36 4.21 -15.58
N MET A 36 -4.55 3.82 -16.06
CA MET A 36 -5.63 3.32 -15.23
C MET A 36 -6.01 1.92 -15.65
N ILE A 37 -6.12 1.03 -14.68
CA ILE A 37 -6.64 -0.33 -14.84
C ILE A 37 -7.98 -0.36 -14.10
N ILE A 38 -9.05 -0.70 -14.80
CA ILE A 38 -10.37 -0.80 -14.18
C ILE A 38 -10.51 -2.17 -13.53
N ASP A 39 -10.73 -2.17 -12.23
CA ASP A 39 -11.03 -3.35 -11.43
C ASP A 39 -11.91 -2.94 -10.25
N ASN A 40 -12.94 -3.74 -9.96
CA ASN A 40 -13.92 -3.49 -8.91
C ASN A 40 -13.65 -4.32 -7.64
N GLY A 41 -12.49 -4.93 -7.54
CA GLY A 41 -12.10 -5.75 -6.41
C GLY A 41 -11.72 -4.95 -5.17
N SER A 42 -11.19 -5.65 -4.19
CA SER A 42 -10.74 -5.05 -2.93
C SER A 42 -9.55 -4.09 -3.12
N PRO A 43 -9.31 -3.16 -2.19
CA PRO A 43 -8.13 -2.30 -2.23
C PRO A 43 -6.81 -3.07 -2.36
N SER A 44 -6.66 -4.19 -1.66
CA SER A 44 -5.46 -5.03 -1.77
C SER A 44 -5.29 -5.65 -3.16
N ARG A 45 -6.38 -6.13 -3.77
CA ARG A 45 -6.39 -6.63 -5.13
C ARG A 45 -6.02 -5.53 -6.12
N CYS A 46 -6.62 -4.36 -6.01
CA CYS A 46 -6.31 -3.22 -6.87
C CYS A 46 -4.84 -2.78 -6.74
N ALA A 47 -4.30 -2.72 -5.52
CA ALA A 47 -2.90 -2.40 -5.30
C ALA A 47 -1.96 -3.44 -5.95
N GLN A 48 -2.24 -4.73 -5.82
CA GLN A 48 -1.46 -5.79 -6.45
C GLN A 48 -1.48 -5.66 -7.97
N ILE A 49 -2.67 -5.47 -8.57
CA ILE A 49 -2.81 -5.32 -10.02
C ILE A 49 -2.03 -4.09 -10.51
N ALA A 50 -2.12 -2.94 -9.83
CA ALA A 50 -1.36 -1.76 -10.19
C ALA A 50 0.14 -2.02 -10.11
N ALA A 51 0.62 -2.60 -9.01
CA ALA A 51 2.03 -2.84 -8.76
C ALA A 51 2.68 -3.81 -9.75
N ILE A 52 2.02 -4.93 -10.09
CA ILE A 52 2.59 -5.90 -11.04
C ILE A 52 2.62 -5.39 -12.48
N ASN A 53 1.82 -4.37 -12.79
CA ASN A 53 1.80 -3.71 -14.09
C ASN A 53 2.73 -2.48 -14.15
N ALA A 54 3.43 -2.15 -13.08
CA ALA A 54 4.42 -1.09 -13.10
C ALA A 54 5.70 -1.56 -13.82
N ASP A 55 6.27 -0.64 -14.62
CA ASP A 55 7.48 -0.87 -15.44
C ASP A 55 8.71 -0.17 -14.86
N GLY A 56 8.55 0.75 -13.91
CA GLY A 56 9.64 1.45 -13.26
C GLY A 56 10.58 0.52 -12.47
N ARG A 57 11.86 0.86 -12.40
CA ARG A 57 12.86 0.12 -11.59
C ARG A 57 12.48 0.06 -10.12
N LEU A 58 11.94 1.14 -9.58
CA LEU A 58 11.48 1.24 -8.20
C LEU A 58 9.97 1.43 -8.17
N LEU A 59 9.32 0.70 -7.30
CA LEU A 59 7.89 0.78 -7.03
C LEU A 59 7.66 1.57 -5.74
N ALA A 60 6.96 2.71 -5.85
CA ALA A 60 6.47 3.46 -4.71
C ALA A 60 4.99 3.14 -4.47
N HIS A 61 4.67 2.56 -3.30
CA HIS A 61 3.28 2.38 -2.88
C HIS A 61 2.79 3.62 -2.13
N LEU A 62 1.68 4.15 -2.58
CA LEU A 62 1.12 5.42 -2.12
C LEU A 62 -0.41 5.36 -2.10
N VAL A 63 -1.02 6.32 -1.41
CA VAL A 63 -2.47 6.50 -1.34
C VAL A 63 -2.91 7.71 -2.18
N ASP A 64 -4.14 7.70 -2.64
CA ASP A 64 -4.68 8.69 -3.57
C ASP A 64 -5.01 10.05 -2.93
N ASP A 65 -5.10 10.12 -1.61
CA ASP A 65 -5.29 11.34 -0.81
C ASP A 65 -3.98 12.01 -0.36
N ALA A 66 -2.82 11.51 -0.82
CA ALA A 66 -1.51 12.04 -0.47
C ALA A 66 -1.12 13.28 -1.31
N LEU A 67 -0.59 14.30 -0.64
CA LEU A 67 0.10 15.43 -1.24
C LEU A 67 1.60 15.31 -1.00
N PHE A 68 2.37 15.25 -2.07
CA PHE A 68 3.81 15.06 -2.01
C PHE A 68 4.56 16.34 -1.68
N ILE A 69 5.56 16.22 -0.84
CA ILE A 69 6.48 17.30 -0.52
C ILE A 69 7.49 17.45 -1.66
N GLU A 70 7.80 18.71 -2.00
CA GLU A 70 8.74 19.02 -3.07
C GLU A 70 10.10 18.32 -2.89
N ASP A 71 10.63 17.77 -3.99
CA ASP A 71 11.90 17.03 -4.08
C ASP A 71 11.98 15.76 -3.19
N SER A 72 10.93 15.37 -2.49
CA SER A 72 11.00 14.29 -1.51
C SER A 72 11.17 12.90 -2.13
N LEU A 73 10.53 12.62 -3.27
CA LEU A 73 10.74 11.35 -3.97
C LEU A 73 12.13 11.28 -4.59
N ASP A 74 12.63 12.38 -5.15
CA ASP A 74 14.02 12.45 -5.64
C ASP A 74 15.03 12.09 -4.54
N GLN A 75 14.81 12.61 -3.32
CA GLN A 75 15.67 12.29 -2.16
C GLN A 75 15.56 10.80 -1.75
N CYS A 76 14.38 10.21 -1.88
CA CYS A 76 14.20 8.79 -1.58
C CYS A 76 14.90 7.90 -2.61
N VAL A 77 14.87 8.25 -3.90
CA VAL A 77 15.61 7.52 -4.94
C VAL A 77 17.11 7.66 -4.72
N ASP A 78 17.62 8.87 -4.41
CA ASP A 78 19.03 9.08 -4.08
C ASP A 78 19.47 8.23 -2.88
N LEU A 79 18.62 8.18 -1.83
CA LEU A 79 18.90 7.37 -0.66
C LEU A 79 18.96 5.89 -1.03
N TYR A 80 17.97 5.41 -1.81
CA TYR A 80 17.93 4.02 -2.26
C TYR A 80 19.23 3.67 -3.02
N ASP A 81 19.62 4.49 -3.99
CA ASP A 81 20.81 4.27 -4.81
C ASP A 81 22.13 4.35 -4.02
N THR A 82 22.11 4.97 -2.85
CA THR A 82 23.31 5.17 -2.02
C THR A 82 23.49 4.07 -0.96
N VAL A 83 22.39 3.60 -0.34
CA VAL A 83 22.50 2.76 0.86
C VAL A 83 21.77 1.41 0.75
N CYS A 84 20.88 1.24 -0.24
CA CYS A 84 20.06 0.03 -0.33
C CYS A 84 20.67 -0.99 -1.28
N ASP A 85 20.54 -2.25 -0.88
CA ASP A 85 20.65 -3.40 -1.77
C ASP A 85 19.27 -3.72 -2.37
N LYS A 86 19.21 -4.63 -3.36
CA LYS A 86 17.97 -4.99 -4.07
C LYS A 86 16.82 -5.39 -3.13
N LYS A 87 17.11 -5.99 -1.99
CA LYS A 87 16.09 -6.47 -1.03
C LYS A 87 15.64 -5.40 -0.03
N ASP A 88 16.30 -4.27 0.00
CA ASP A 88 16.00 -3.23 0.96
C ASP A 88 14.81 -2.36 0.53
N VAL A 89 14.21 -1.70 1.50
CA VAL A 89 13.02 -0.89 1.33
C VAL A 89 13.22 0.46 2.00
N ILE A 90 12.79 1.54 1.33
CA ILE A 90 12.66 2.85 1.98
C ILE A 90 11.24 3.00 2.50
N ASN A 91 11.07 3.16 3.81
CA ASN A 91 9.84 3.60 4.42
C ASN A 91 9.63 5.09 4.11
N LEU A 92 8.61 5.41 3.30
CA LEU A 92 8.26 6.77 2.90
C LEU A 92 7.49 7.44 4.05
N ARG A 93 8.18 8.30 4.77
CA ARG A 93 7.63 9.01 5.93
C ARG A 93 6.51 9.96 5.52
N TYR A 94 5.45 10.04 6.33
CA TYR A 94 4.28 10.85 6.04
C TYR A 94 3.67 11.47 7.30
N THR A 95 2.81 12.45 7.11
CA THR A 95 1.96 13.02 8.15
C THR A 95 0.51 12.82 7.81
N GLU A 96 -0.35 12.74 8.79
CA GLU A 96 -1.79 12.61 8.64
C GLU A 96 -2.56 13.75 9.25
N ALA A 97 -3.75 13.98 8.70
CA ALA A 97 -4.74 14.94 9.14
C ALA A 97 -4.29 16.40 9.07
N LEU A 98 -5.27 17.31 9.23
CA LEU A 98 -5.09 18.75 9.15
C LEU A 98 -4.01 19.34 10.07
N ASN A 99 -3.61 18.61 11.10
CA ASN A 99 -2.59 19.04 12.05
C ASN A 99 -1.19 18.52 11.73
N PHE A 100 -1.01 17.88 10.58
CA PHE A 100 0.28 17.33 10.14
C PHE A 100 1.02 16.57 11.25
N ARG A 101 0.29 15.74 11.97
CA ARG A 101 0.89 14.93 13.03
C ARG A 101 1.74 13.84 12.38
N PRO A 102 3.00 13.68 12.76
CA PRO A 102 3.79 12.54 12.33
C PRO A 102 3.06 11.25 12.73
N THR A 103 2.78 10.39 11.76
CA THR A 103 2.13 9.12 12.02
C THR A 103 3.12 7.99 11.82
N HIS A 104 2.90 6.94 12.54
CA HIS A 104 3.37 5.58 12.30
C HIS A 104 4.84 5.37 11.95
N MET A 105 5.65 6.35 12.18
CA MET A 105 7.02 6.34 11.70
C MET A 105 8.03 6.19 12.79
N HIS A 106 7.54 6.16 14.01
CA HIS A 106 8.39 5.93 15.13
C HIS A 106 8.51 4.44 15.42
N LYS A 107 9.71 3.98 15.66
CA LYS A 107 9.99 2.65 16.13
C LYS A 107 9.06 2.22 17.28
N ASP A 108 8.68 3.19 18.14
CA ASP A 108 7.78 2.96 19.27
C ASP A 108 6.34 2.70 18.89
N TYR A 109 5.87 3.23 17.77
CA TYR A 109 4.53 2.94 17.25
C TYR A 109 4.41 1.48 16.81
N TRP A 110 5.36 0.97 16.06
CA TRP A 110 5.47 -0.40 15.65
C TRP A 110 5.39 -1.37 16.83
N TYR A 111 6.23 -1.09 17.79
CA TYR A 111 6.31 -1.87 18.99
C TYR A 111 4.97 -1.85 19.75
N ALA A 112 4.37 -0.68 19.95
CA ALA A 112 3.10 -0.54 20.65
C ALA A 112 1.95 -1.24 19.94
N TRP A 113 1.93 -1.21 18.61
CA TRP A 113 0.83 -1.78 17.82
C TRP A 113 0.90 -3.31 17.79
N PHE A 114 2.06 -3.89 17.62
CA PHE A 114 2.23 -5.34 17.60
C PHE A 114 2.33 -6.00 18.98
N HIS A 115 2.71 -5.27 19.99
CA HIS A 115 2.73 -5.77 21.37
C HIS A 115 1.47 -5.44 22.16
N GLY A 116 0.54 -4.71 21.56
CA GLY A 116 -0.76 -4.39 22.12
C GLY A 116 -1.72 -5.57 22.12
N PRO A 117 -3.03 -5.32 22.02
CA PRO A 117 -4.06 -6.36 22.14
C PRO A 117 -4.02 -7.43 21.04
N LEU A 118 -3.36 -7.22 19.92
CA LEU A 118 -3.30 -8.18 18.80
C LEU A 118 -2.48 -9.44 19.09
N LYS A 119 -1.58 -9.44 20.03
CA LYS A 119 -0.81 -10.59 20.60
C LYS A 119 -0.65 -11.81 19.69
N HIS A 120 -0.33 -11.61 18.43
CA HIS A 120 -0.10 -12.72 17.51
C HIS A 120 1.28 -13.32 17.77
N THR A 121 1.34 -14.59 18.07
CA THR A 121 2.58 -15.25 18.51
C THR A 121 3.63 -15.35 17.40
N GLY A 122 3.19 -15.41 16.14
CA GLY A 122 4.06 -15.49 14.97
C GLY A 122 4.57 -14.15 14.45
N VAL A 123 4.04 -13.01 14.95
CA VAL A 123 4.49 -11.70 14.51
C VAL A 123 5.91 -11.43 14.98
N PRO A 124 6.84 -11.07 14.07
CA PRO A 124 8.21 -10.75 14.43
C PRO A 124 8.28 -9.47 15.25
N LYS A 125 8.71 -9.58 16.50
CA LYS A 125 8.68 -8.49 17.47
C LYS A 125 9.61 -7.33 17.14
N ASP A 126 10.70 -7.62 16.45
CA ASP A 126 11.74 -6.65 16.12
C ASP A 126 11.65 -6.13 14.68
N TYR A 127 10.67 -6.60 13.92
CA TYR A 127 10.50 -6.18 12.52
C TYR A 127 9.73 -4.87 12.44
N LYS A 128 10.08 -4.09 11.42
CA LYS A 128 9.40 -2.83 11.09
C LYS A 128 8.26 -3.09 10.10
N ILE A 129 7.38 -2.15 9.94
CA ILE A 129 6.39 -2.06 8.86
C ILE A 129 6.58 -0.73 8.10
N ALA A 130 6.16 -0.65 6.87
CA ALA A 130 6.11 0.56 6.07
C ALA A 130 4.78 0.57 5.33
N CYS A 131 3.87 1.47 5.71
CA CYS A 131 2.60 1.62 5.01
C CYS A 131 2.82 2.23 3.62
N HIS A 132 3.63 3.29 3.54
CA HIS A 132 4.13 3.82 2.28
C HIS A 132 5.57 3.39 2.11
N HIS A 133 5.94 2.90 0.95
CA HIS A 133 7.28 2.35 0.75
C HIS A 133 7.78 2.50 -0.69
N LEU A 134 9.09 2.47 -0.83
CA LEU A 134 9.82 2.39 -2.10
C LEU A 134 10.64 1.10 -2.08
N ILE A 135 10.44 0.24 -3.07
CA ILE A 135 11.05 -1.08 -3.19
C ILE A 135 11.49 -1.33 -4.62
N ASP A 136 12.51 -2.18 -4.84
CA ASP A 136 12.84 -2.67 -6.18
C ASP A 136 11.66 -3.46 -6.77
N THR A 137 11.25 -3.09 -7.99
CA THR A 137 10.06 -3.66 -8.63
C THR A 137 10.20 -5.16 -8.91
N GLU A 138 11.38 -5.61 -9.33
CA GLU A 138 11.62 -7.02 -9.59
C GLU A 138 11.63 -7.82 -8.30
N TYR A 139 12.23 -7.28 -7.24
CA TYR A 139 12.21 -7.94 -5.93
C TYR A 139 10.79 -8.02 -5.35
N PHE A 140 9.99 -6.96 -5.50
CA PHE A 140 8.56 -7.00 -5.14
C PHE A 140 7.84 -8.13 -5.86
N LYS A 141 8.07 -8.28 -7.17
CA LYS A 141 7.49 -9.36 -7.98
C LYS A 141 8.04 -10.74 -7.59
N GLU A 142 9.32 -10.85 -7.27
CA GLU A 142 9.92 -12.10 -6.75
C GLU A 142 9.28 -12.57 -5.45
N LEU A 143 8.94 -11.64 -4.54
CA LEU A 143 8.22 -11.95 -3.31
C LEU A 143 6.75 -12.35 -3.54
N GLY A 144 6.22 -12.14 -4.76
CA GLY A 144 4.80 -12.33 -5.10
C GLY A 144 3.91 -11.14 -4.79
N GLY A 145 4.51 -10.01 -4.37
CA GLY A 145 3.80 -8.76 -4.10
C GLY A 145 2.93 -8.81 -2.85
N TYR A 146 1.76 -8.15 -2.92
CA TYR A 146 0.79 -8.11 -1.83
C TYR A 146 -0.02 -9.40 -1.77
N ASP A 147 -0.33 -9.85 -0.55
CA ASP A 147 -1.26 -10.96 -0.34
C ASP A 147 -2.71 -10.46 -0.45
N CYS A 148 -3.37 -10.81 -1.54
CA CYS A 148 -4.74 -10.41 -1.83
C CYS A 148 -5.81 -11.21 -1.06
N SER A 149 -5.43 -12.16 -0.22
CA SER A 149 -6.35 -12.75 0.76
C SER A 149 -6.79 -11.74 1.83
N PHE A 150 -5.97 -10.71 2.07
CA PHE A 150 -6.39 -9.49 2.75
C PHE A 150 -7.18 -8.59 1.79
N GLU A 151 -8.21 -7.95 2.30
CA GLU A 151 -9.07 -7.08 1.50
C GLU A 151 -8.71 -5.60 1.64
N TYR A 152 -8.34 -5.17 2.85
CA TYR A 152 -7.88 -3.83 3.13
C TYR A 152 -6.34 -3.77 3.18
N GLN A 153 -5.75 -2.70 2.70
CA GLN A 153 -4.29 -2.57 2.51
C GLN A 153 -3.45 -2.49 3.80
N ASN A 154 -4.00 -2.67 4.96
CA ASN A 154 -3.25 -2.54 6.21
C ASN A 154 -2.40 -3.79 6.49
N PHE A 155 -3.03 -4.93 6.65
CA PHE A 155 -2.32 -6.17 7.01
C PHE A 155 -1.49 -6.75 5.87
N ASN A 156 -1.88 -6.58 4.61
CA ASN A 156 -1.06 -7.00 3.49
C ASN A 156 0.25 -6.22 3.37
N LEU A 157 0.24 -4.92 3.76
CA LEU A 157 1.46 -4.11 3.84
C LEU A 157 2.38 -4.59 4.96
N HIS A 158 1.80 -4.93 6.12
CA HIS A 158 2.54 -5.52 7.23
C HIS A 158 3.17 -6.85 6.85
N ASP A 159 2.37 -7.74 6.24
CA ASP A 159 2.80 -9.05 5.76
C ASP A 159 3.96 -8.92 4.77
N LEU A 160 3.85 -8.04 3.78
CA LEU A 160 4.93 -7.78 2.82
C LEU A 160 6.23 -7.36 3.54
N MET A 161 6.15 -6.40 4.46
CA MET A 161 7.33 -5.91 5.18
C MET A 161 7.97 -6.99 6.06
N PHE A 162 7.17 -7.88 6.62
CA PHE A 162 7.69 -9.02 7.39
C PHE A 162 8.38 -10.04 6.48
N ARG A 163 7.82 -10.31 5.28
CA ARG A 163 8.45 -11.19 4.30
C ARG A 163 9.77 -10.63 3.79
N VAL A 164 9.84 -9.32 3.50
CA VAL A 164 11.07 -8.60 3.15
C VAL A 164 12.15 -8.82 4.20
N GLN A 165 11.85 -8.53 5.47
CA GLN A 165 12.83 -8.63 6.56
C GLN A 165 13.20 -10.08 6.86
N LYS A 166 12.28 -11.01 6.71
CA LYS A 166 12.57 -12.44 6.84
C LYS A 166 13.48 -12.94 5.74
N ASP A 167 13.40 -12.39 4.54
CA ASP A 167 14.27 -12.68 3.39
C ASP A 167 15.63 -11.95 3.46
N GLY A 168 15.87 -11.21 4.52
CA GLY A 168 17.14 -10.51 4.80
C GLY A 168 17.18 -9.05 4.38
N GLY A 169 16.08 -8.49 3.86
CA GLY A 169 16.00 -7.06 3.54
C GLY A 169 15.89 -6.18 4.77
N THR A 170 16.34 -4.94 4.64
CA THR A 170 16.33 -3.90 5.68
C THR A 170 15.35 -2.80 5.32
N LEU A 171 14.63 -2.25 6.29
CA LEU A 171 13.80 -1.07 6.12
C LEU A 171 14.57 0.17 6.61
N PHE A 172 14.85 1.09 5.69
CA PHE A 172 15.40 2.40 5.96
C PHE A 172 14.29 3.44 5.97
N ASP A 173 14.39 4.45 6.81
CA ASP A 173 13.45 5.56 6.80
C ASP A 173 13.90 6.63 5.80
N SER A 174 12.96 7.22 5.06
CA SER A 174 13.23 8.39 4.23
C SER A 174 13.83 9.53 5.09
N PRO A 175 14.71 10.37 4.53
CA PRO A 175 15.40 11.41 5.31
C PRO A 175 14.43 12.45 5.87
N ASN A 176 13.34 12.71 5.14
CA ASN A 176 12.30 13.66 5.49
C ASN A 176 10.91 13.06 5.26
N ASN A 177 9.86 13.76 5.68
CA ASN A 177 8.51 13.42 5.26
C ASN A 177 8.39 13.52 3.74
N VAL A 178 7.71 12.56 3.15
CA VAL A 178 7.51 12.46 1.70
C VAL A 178 6.13 12.97 1.32
N THR A 179 5.13 12.67 2.15
CA THR A 179 3.74 13.04 1.89
C THR A 179 3.05 13.60 3.11
N ASN A 180 2.02 14.40 2.84
CA ASN A 180 0.97 14.75 3.79
C ASN A 180 -0.31 14.07 3.30
N CYS A 181 -0.88 13.19 4.11
CA CYS A 181 -2.13 12.50 3.82
C CYS A 181 -3.27 13.22 4.53
N ASP A 182 -4.30 13.59 3.77
CA ASP A 182 -5.47 14.26 4.30
C ASP A 182 -6.51 13.24 4.75
N TRP A 183 -6.24 12.61 5.87
CA TRP A 183 -7.20 11.70 6.45
C TRP A 183 -8.38 12.45 7.06
N TYR A 184 -9.49 12.47 6.35
CA TYR A 184 -10.66 13.24 6.72
C TYR A 184 -11.74 12.39 7.37
N PRO A 185 -11.98 12.50 8.68
CA PRO A 185 -13.03 11.73 9.34
C PRO A 185 -14.46 12.10 8.89
N ASN A 186 -14.65 13.22 8.22
CA ASN A 186 -15.97 13.71 7.83
C ASN A 186 -16.46 13.24 6.45
N GLY A 187 -15.60 12.60 5.66
CA GLY A 187 -15.93 12.06 4.34
C GLY A 187 -16.08 10.55 4.27
N MET A 188 -16.05 9.87 5.40
CA MET A 188 -15.89 8.42 5.51
C MET A 188 -17.12 7.57 5.16
N VAL A 189 -17.99 8.00 4.29
CA VAL A 189 -19.14 7.15 3.90
C VAL A 189 -18.71 5.90 3.15
N ASP A 190 -17.64 6.00 2.36
CA ASP A 190 -17.04 4.92 1.60
C ASP A 190 -16.10 4.02 2.42
N HIS A 191 -15.54 4.51 3.51
CA HIS A 191 -14.66 3.74 4.38
C HIS A 191 -15.37 2.64 5.19
N LYS A 192 -16.69 2.66 5.30
CA LYS A 192 -17.44 1.62 6.03
C LYS A 192 -17.24 0.21 5.49
N ALA A 193 -17.11 0.08 4.19
CA ALA A 193 -16.82 -1.21 3.57
C ALA A 193 -15.41 -1.69 3.91
N ILE A 194 -14.44 -0.77 3.97
CA ILE A 194 -13.05 -1.03 4.34
C ILE A 194 -12.97 -1.45 5.81
N GLU A 195 -13.63 -0.71 6.72
CA GLU A 195 -13.70 -1.04 8.14
C GLU A 195 -14.36 -2.41 8.37
N GLN A 196 -15.40 -2.72 7.61
CA GLN A 196 -16.05 -4.02 7.68
C GLN A 196 -15.12 -5.14 7.20
N ALA A 197 -14.38 -4.93 6.11
CA ALA A 197 -13.40 -5.90 5.62
C ALA A 197 -12.27 -6.13 6.62
N TYR A 198 -11.78 -5.06 7.25
CA TYR A 198 -10.78 -5.15 8.30
C TYR A 198 -11.24 -6.05 9.46
N VAL A 199 -12.45 -5.82 9.98
CA VAL A 199 -12.98 -6.55 11.14
C VAL A 199 -13.39 -7.98 10.78
N ASP A 200 -14.06 -8.19 9.65
CA ASP A 200 -14.67 -9.48 9.32
C ASP A 200 -13.70 -10.45 8.62
N ASN A 201 -12.67 -9.92 7.95
CA ASN A 201 -11.73 -10.72 7.16
C ASN A 201 -10.28 -10.55 7.63
N ASP A 202 -9.74 -9.33 7.59
CA ASP A 202 -8.31 -9.12 7.66
C ASP A 202 -7.73 -9.38 9.05
N GLU A 203 -8.36 -8.86 10.11
CA GLU A 203 -7.88 -9.06 11.47
C GLU A 203 -7.96 -10.54 11.89
N PRO A 204 -9.08 -11.26 11.70
CA PRO A 204 -9.14 -12.70 11.98
C PRO A 204 -8.16 -13.53 11.15
N LEU A 205 -8.01 -13.21 9.86
CA LEU A 205 -7.09 -13.90 8.97
C LEU A 205 -5.64 -13.70 9.40
N PHE A 206 -5.24 -12.45 9.66
CA PHE A 206 -3.90 -12.12 10.14
C PHE A 206 -3.61 -12.79 11.48
N ALA A 207 -4.57 -12.77 12.40
CA ALA A 207 -4.47 -13.45 13.69
C ALA A 207 -4.26 -14.97 13.52
N ALA A 208 -5.04 -15.61 12.67
CA ALA A 208 -4.92 -17.03 12.39
C ALA A 208 -3.58 -17.38 11.73
N MET A 209 -3.18 -16.62 10.73
CA MET A 209 -1.94 -16.80 9.99
C MET A 209 -0.71 -16.65 10.91
N TYR A 210 -0.64 -15.56 11.65
CA TYR A 210 0.46 -15.23 12.55
C TYR A 210 0.36 -15.86 13.94
N SER A 211 -0.59 -16.76 14.17
CA SER A 211 -0.56 -17.68 15.31
C SER A 211 0.46 -18.81 15.12
N ASP A 212 0.83 -19.12 13.88
CA ASP A 212 1.92 -20.05 13.55
C ASP A 212 3.27 -19.32 13.69
N PRO A 213 4.15 -19.71 14.64
CA PRO A 213 5.45 -19.08 14.82
C PRO A 213 6.38 -19.24 13.61
N ASP A 214 6.09 -20.22 12.75
CA ASP A 214 6.90 -20.55 11.57
C ASP A 214 6.30 -20.00 10.27
N VAL A 215 5.26 -19.19 10.33
CA VAL A 215 4.54 -18.67 9.15
C VAL A 215 5.47 -18.07 8.11
N LEU A 216 6.38 -17.20 8.51
CA LEU A 216 7.32 -16.55 7.60
C LEU A 216 8.38 -17.51 7.03
N SER A 217 8.68 -18.61 7.70
CA SER A 217 9.57 -19.63 7.15
C SER A 217 8.91 -20.47 6.06
N LYS A 218 7.58 -20.49 6.02
CA LYS A 218 6.77 -21.24 5.07
C LYS A 218 6.31 -20.42 3.86
N ARG A 219 6.23 -19.10 4.01
CA ARG A 219 5.62 -18.22 3.00
C ARG A 219 6.32 -16.86 2.80
N ILE A 220 7.64 -16.84 2.70
CA ILE A 220 8.38 -15.64 2.28
C ILE A 220 7.93 -15.21 0.88
N TYR A 221 7.82 -16.17 -0.01
CA TYR A 221 7.39 -16.02 -1.40
C TYR A 221 5.97 -16.54 -1.54
N ILE A 222 5.11 -15.76 -2.18
CA ILE A 222 3.74 -16.13 -2.51
C ILE A 222 3.53 -16.04 -4.03
N GLU A 223 2.41 -16.54 -4.52
CA GLU A 223 2.11 -16.51 -5.95
C GLU A 223 1.85 -15.06 -6.40
N LEU A 224 2.53 -14.62 -7.46
CA LEU A 224 2.40 -13.26 -7.98
C LEU A 224 0.99 -12.97 -8.50
N ASP A 225 0.32 -13.98 -8.98
CA ASP A 225 -1.04 -13.87 -9.52
C ASP A 225 -2.15 -14.23 -8.52
N ASN A 226 -1.83 -14.17 -7.21
CA ASN A 226 -2.77 -14.45 -6.12
C ASN A 226 -4.05 -13.60 -6.16
N TRP A 227 -4.00 -12.43 -6.78
CA TRP A 227 -5.16 -11.58 -7.00
C TRP A 227 -6.26 -12.25 -7.85
N LYS A 228 -5.90 -13.21 -8.73
CA LYS A 228 -6.87 -13.96 -9.54
C LYS A 228 -7.79 -14.87 -8.74
N GLN A 229 -7.41 -15.17 -7.51
CA GLN A 229 -8.19 -16.00 -6.59
C GLN A 229 -9.19 -15.19 -5.76
N THR A 230 -9.20 -13.86 -5.90
CA THR A 230 -10.07 -12.94 -5.18
C THR A 230 -11.22 -12.45 -6.06
N GLU A 231 -12.27 -11.95 -5.44
CA GLU A 231 -13.44 -11.43 -6.15
C GLU A 231 -13.05 -10.17 -6.94
N GLU A 232 -13.39 -10.14 -8.24
CA GLU A 232 -13.29 -8.94 -9.07
C GLU A 232 -14.30 -7.88 -8.61
N LEU A 233 -15.51 -8.30 -8.20
CA LEU A 233 -16.49 -7.44 -7.59
C LEU A 233 -16.47 -7.61 -6.07
N TRP A 234 -15.93 -6.61 -5.38
CA TRP A 234 -15.82 -6.66 -3.93
C TRP A 234 -17.17 -6.42 -3.23
N SER A 235 -17.87 -7.49 -2.91
CA SER A 235 -19.24 -7.47 -2.40
C SER A 235 -19.46 -6.64 -1.13
N ARG A 236 -18.46 -6.57 -0.23
CA ARG A 236 -18.56 -5.77 1.01
C ARG A 236 -18.65 -4.28 0.76
N ARG A 237 -18.02 -3.81 -0.33
CA ARG A 237 -18.11 -2.41 -0.73
C ARG A 237 -19.55 -1.99 -1.01
N PHE A 238 -20.35 -2.88 -1.58
CA PHE A 238 -21.74 -2.61 -1.98
C PHE A 238 -22.73 -2.77 -0.83
N SER A 239 -22.42 -3.54 0.20
CA SER A 239 -23.33 -3.79 1.33
C SER A 239 -23.44 -2.65 2.33
N LYS A 240 -22.54 -1.65 2.30
CA LYS A 240 -22.36 -0.61 3.31
C LYS A 240 -22.60 0.83 2.82
N GLY A 241 -23.35 1.00 1.75
CA GLY A 241 -23.70 2.31 1.26
C GLY A 241 -22.64 2.96 0.38
N VAL A 242 -22.30 2.28 -0.69
CA VAL A 242 -21.44 2.78 -1.76
C VAL A 242 -21.97 4.11 -2.28
N PRO A 243 -21.11 5.07 -2.62
CA PRO A 243 -21.49 6.32 -3.22
C PRO A 243 -22.40 6.11 -4.45
N LYS A 244 -23.39 6.98 -4.61
CA LYS A 244 -24.38 6.87 -5.70
C LYS A 244 -23.71 6.80 -7.09
N ASP A 245 -22.64 7.54 -7.27
CA ASP A 245 -21.86 7.60 -8.51
C ASP A 245 -21.25 6.23 -8.88
N TYR A 246 -20.91 5.41 -7.89
CA TYR A 246 -20.39 4.08 -8.11
C TYR A 246 -21.45 3.11 -8.63
N ASN A 247 -22.66 3.19 -8.10
CA ASN A 247 -23.78 2.39 -8.59
C ASN A 247 -24.13 2.75 -10.03
N GLU A 248 -24.05 4.04 -10.40
CA GLU A 248 -24.28 4.50 -11.78
C GLU A 248 -23.26 3.91 -12.76
N ILE A 249 -21.99 3.74 -12.33
CA ILE A 249 -20.94 3.12 -13.16
C ILE A 249 -21.21 1.63 -13.36
N LEU A 250 -21.67 0.92 -12.32
CA LEU A 250 -21.97 -0.51 -12.42
C LEU A 250 -23.20 -0.81 -13.29
N GLU A 251 -24.19 0.08 -13.29
CA GLU A 251 -25.39 -0.08 -14.11
C GLU A 251 -25.13 0.18 -15.60
N ASN A 252 -24.02 0.85 -15.94
CA ASN A 252 -23.66 1.23 -17.31
C ASN A 252 -22.54 0.34 -17.93
N ASN A 253 -21.98 -0.61 -17.19
CA ASN A 253 -21.03 -1.61 -17.64
C ASN A 253 -21.68 -3.00 -17.71
#